data_ea0354854f5aa8320e0a89f15d29c9a8
#
_entry.id   ea0354854f5aa8320e0a89f15d29c9a8
#
_cell.length_a   1.000
_cell.length_b   1.000
_cell.length_c   1.000
_cell.angle_alpha   90.00
_cell.angle_beta   90.00
_cell.angle_gamma   90.00
#
_symmetry.space_group_name_H-M   'P 1'
#
loop_
_entity.id
_entity.type
_entity.pdbx_description
1 polymer ?
#
loop_
_entity_poly.entity_id
_entity_poly.type
_entity_poly.pdbx_seq_one_letter_code
_entity_poly.pdbx_strand_id
1 'polypeptide(L)'
;MGEQVSKLAGKAVDPSSLVNVPRLITAYFAGKPDPSVPTQRVAFGTSGHRGSAFQNAFNEDHIVAITQAICLYRAQQGTDGPLFIGKDTHALSEPALISALEVLGANGVETMIDEHDGYTPTPVISHAILTYNRKRKSGLADGIVITPSHNPPTDGGFKYNPTNGGPADTDATGWIERTANDFIRAKLKGVKRIPYAQALKSPCIHRYDYTSPYVADLANVVDMDAIRSAGVRIGIDPLGGAAVHFWAPIIERYKIAATVVNDAVDPTFRFMTLDWDGKIRMDCSSPYAMKRLVAMRKKFDIAFANDTDADRHGIVCASSGLMNPNHYLATMISYLFENRPNWKK
;
A
#
# COMPACT_ATOMS: atom_id res chain seq x y z
N MET A 1 7.29 27.57 -10.09
CA MET A 1 8.27 27.16 -11.11
C MET A 1 7.81 25.82 -11.60
N GLY A 2 7.51 25.64 -12.90
CA GLY A 2 7.15 24.34 -13.45
C GLY A 2 8.32 23.39 -13.32
N GLU A 3 8.07 22.20 -12.74
CA GLU A 3 9.08 21.16 -12.62
C GLU A 3 9.56 20.76 -14.01
N GLN A 4 10.87 20.79 -14.25
CA GLN A 4 11.45 20.49 -15.54
C GLN A 4 11.40 18.99 -15.80
N VAL A 5 10.68 18.57 -16.83
CA VAL A 5 10.58 17.16 -17.23
C VAL A 5 11.94 16.64 -17.65
N SER A 6 12.33 15.48 -17.09
CA SER A 6 13.60 14.80 -17.39
C SER A 6 13.67 14.38 -18.87
N LYS A 7 14.86 14.48 -19.47
CA LYS A 7 15.15 13.92 -20.81
C LYS A 7 15.00 12.39 -20.88
N LEU A 8 14.94 11.73 -19.73
CA LEU A 8 14.75 10.29 -19.60
C LEU A 8 13.28 9.88 -19.47
N ALA A 9 12.36 10.83 -19.28
CA ALA A 9 10.94 10.55 -19.12
C ALA A 9 10.37 9.69 -20.25
N GLY A 10 9.66 8.63 -19.93
CA GLY A 10 9.08 7.67 -20.86
C GLY A 10 10.08 6.74 -21.56
N LYS A 11 11.37 6.75 -21.19
CA LYS A 11 12.35 5.78 -21.68
C LYS A 11 12.35 4.51 -20.83
N ALA A 12 12.77 3.40 -21.44
CA ALA A 12 13.03 2.17 -20.69
C ALA A 12 14.15 2.39 -19.67
N VAL A 13 14.07 1.66 -18.56
CA VAL A 13 15.08 1.72 -17.50
C VAL A 13 16.38 1.09 -17.99
N ASP A 14 17.50 1.78 -17.79
CA ASP A 14 18.83 1.18 -17.98
C ASP A 14 19.06 0.14 -16.86
N PRO A 15 19.38 -1.14 -17.22
CA PRO A 15 19.65 -2.18 -16.22
C PRO A 15 20.72 -1.82 -15.18
N SER A 16 21.69 -0.97 -15.54
CA SER A 16 22.76 -0.53 -14.63
C SER A 16 22.25 0.45 -13.56
N SER A 17 21.09 1.09 -13.77
CA SER A 17 20.47 2.02 -12.84
C SER A 17 19.47 1.37 -11.88
N LEU A 18 19.20 0.06 -12.04
CA LEU A 18 18.29 -0.66 -11.16
C LEU A 18 18.83 -0.71 -9.73
N VAL A 19 17.90 -0.65 -8.77
CA VAL A 19 18.25 -0.77 -7.36
C VAL A 19 18.88 -2.12 -7.06
N ASN A 20 19.99 -2.11 -6.34
CA ASN A 20 20.59 -3.32 -5.77
C ASN A 20 19.79 -3.69 -4.50
N VAL A 21 18.82 -4.60 -4.65
CA VAL A 21 17.92 -4.99 -3.57
C VAL A 21 18.65 -5.56 -2.35
N PRO A 22 19.63 -6.50 -2.48
CA PRO A 22 20.41 -6.96 -1.32
C PRO A 22 21.10 -5.83 -0.55
N ARG A 23 21.68 -4.85 -1.28
CA ARG A 23 22.33 -3.70 -0.66
C ARG A 23 21.31 -2.77 0.04
N LEU A 24 20.12 -2.60 -0.54
CA LEU A 24 19.05 -1.81 0.05
C LEU A 24 18.55 -2.43 1.36
N ILE A 25 18.35 -3.75 1.38
CA ILE A 25 17.96 -4.50 2.58
C ILE A 25 19.07 -4.43 3.65
N THR A 26 20.35 -4.58 3.22
CA THR A 26 21.47 -4.40 4.15
C THR A 26 21.47 -3.00 4.78
N ALA A 27 21.23 -1.95 3.98
CA ALA A 27 21.17 -0.59 4.49
C ALA A 27 20.01 -0.40 5.48
N TYR A 28 18.87 -1.08 5.27
CA TYR A 28 17.74 -1.05 6.20
C TYR A 28 18.12 -1.52 7.61
N PHE A 29 18.83 -2.64 7.73
CA PHE A 29 19.25 -3.19 9.03
C PHE A 29 20.50 -2.52 9.62
N ALA A 30 21.46 -2.14 8.78
CA ALA A 30 22.74 -1.60 9.22
C ALA A 30 22.71 -0.07 9.43
N GLY A 31 21.85 0.65 8.71
CA GLY A 31 21.72 2.10 8.81
C GLY A 31 21.11 2.51 10.14
N LYS A 32 21.65 3.60 10.71
CA LYS A 32 21.14 4.17 11.97
C LYS A 32 20.75 5.62 11.72
N PRO A 33 19.47 5.97 11.93
CA PRO A 33 19.02 7.35 11.75
C PRO A 33 19.60 8.25 12.84
N ASP A 34 20.05 9.44 12.44
CA ASP A 34 20.41 10.51 13.35
C ASP A 34 19.22 11.45 13.58
N PRO A 35 18.59 11.44 14.76
CA PRO A 35 17.43 12.28 15.05
C PRO A 35 17.73 13.78 15.07
N SER A 36 19.02 14.20 15.05
CA SER A 36 19.40 15.60 14.90
C SER A 36 19.20 16.09 13.44
N VAL A 37 19.27 15.16 12.46
CA VAL A 37 19.09 15.44 11.04
C VAL A 37 17.59 15.36 10.68
N PRO A 38 16.95 16.47 10.27
CA PRO A 38 15.50 16.50 10.02
C PRO A 38 15.00 15.43 9.02
N THR A 39 15.76 15.15 7.96
CA THR A 39 15.42 14.18 6.92
C THR A 39 15.57 12.73 7.35
N GLN A 40 16.15 12.47 8.52
CA GLN A 40 16.31 11.14 9.10
C GLN A 40 15.37 10.91 10.30
N ARG A 41 14.43 11.82 10.54
CA ARG A 41 13.40 11.65 11.57
C ARG A 41 12.21 10.87 11.04
N VAL A 42 11.45 10.29 11.95
CA VAL A 42 10.09 9.85 11.61
C VAL A 42 9.29 11.10 11.24
N ALA A 43 8.67 11.07 10.05
CA ALA A 43 7.76 12.10 9.58
C ALA A 43 6.62 11.43 8.82
N PHE A 44 5.38 11.59 9.30
CA PHE A 44 4.23 10.91 8.70
C PHE A 44 3.69 11.61 7.44
N GLY A 45 4.05 12.85 7.22
CA GLY A 45 3.54 13.57 6.05
C GLY A 45 2.01 13.51 5.96
N THR A 46 1.48 13.22 4.76
CA THR A 46 0.03 13.17 4.52
C THR A 46 -0.61 11.87 4.98
N SER A 47 0.10 10.73 4.96
CA SER A 47 -0.54 9.43 5.19
C SER A 47 0.37 8.36 5.78
N GLY A 48 1.63 8.66 6.13
CA GLY A 48 2.56 7.69 6.69
C GLY A 48 4.01 8.10 6.53
N HIS A 49 4.88 7.46 7.30
CA HIS A 49 6.33 7.65 7.22
C HIS A 49 6.87 7.00 5.93
N ARG A 50 7.67 7.73 5.16
CA ARG A 50 8.28 7.25 3.91
C ARG A 50 9.72 7.71 3.80
N GLY A 51 10.54 6.92 3.14
CA GLY A 51 11.92 7.28 2.86
C GLY A 51 12.74 6.13 2.29
N SER A 52 14.03 6.40 2.03
CA SER A 52 14.96 5.39 1.56
C SER A 52 15.93 4.98 2.66
N ALA A 53 16.23 3.67 2.74
CA ALA A 53 17.23 3.15 3.65
C ALA A 53 18.64 3.65 3.33
N PHE A 54 18.94 3.97 2.07
CA PHE A 54 20.21 4.58 1.68
C PHE A 54 20.45 5.99 2.23
N GLN A 55 19.37 6.65 2.66
CA GLN A 55 19.41 8.00 3.22
C GLN A 55 19.20 8.01 4.74
N ASN A 56 19.17 6.83 5.38
CA ASN A 56 18.78 6.66 6.78
C ASN A 56 17.41 7.30 7.10
N ALA A 57 16.50 7.27 6.15
CA ALA A 57 15.16 7.84 6.27
C ALA A 57 14.07 6.75 6.36
N PHE A 58 14.42 5.47 6.19
CA PHE A 58 13.54 4.32 6.39
C PHE A 58 14.39 3.09 6.76
N ASN A 59 14.65 2.92 8.03
CA ASN A 59 15.50 1.85 8.57
C ASN A 59 14.75 1.09 9.67
N GLU A 60 15.30 -0.04 10.10
CA GLU A 60 14.74 -0.85 11.17
C GLU A 60 14.37 -0.05 12.41
N ASP A 61 15.26 0.87 12.86
CA ASP A 61 15.03 1.70 14.03
C ASP A 61 13.76 2.56 13.91
N HIS A 62 13.44 3.06 12.70
CA HIS A 62 12.18 3.76 12.45
C HIS A 62 10.99 2.86 12.67
N ILE A 63 11.02 1.65 12.07
CA ILE A 63 9.88 0.75 12.07
C ILE A 63 9.58 0.23 13.47
N VAL A 64 10.61 -0.18 14.22
CA VAL A 64 10.39 -0.65 15.60
C VAL A 64 9.91 0.48 16.53
N ALA A 65 10.41 1.72 16.31
CA ALA A 65 9.97 2.88 17.07
C ALA A 65 8.52 3.28 16.75
N ILE A 66 8.15 3.32 15.47
CA ILE A 66 6.78 3.63 15.02
C ILE A 66 5.82 2.56 15.51
N THR A 67 6.17 1.28 15.38
CA THR A 67 5.30 0.18 15.81
C THR A 67 5.07 0.20 17.32
N GLN A 68 6.12 0.49 18.12
CA GLN A 68 5.96 0.66 19.57
C GLN A 68 5.08 1.88 19.90
N ALA A 69 5.24 2.99 19.19
CA ALA A 69 4.38 4.16 19.34
C ALA A 69 2.92 3.84 19.01
N ILE A 70 2.65 3.07 17.96
CA ILE A 70 1.29 2.58 17.62
C ILE A 70 0.74 1.71 18.75
N CYS A 71 1.52 0.78 19.31
CA CYS A 71 1.06 -0.05 20.43
C CYS A 71 0.63 0.81 21.63
N LEU A 72 1.41 1.87 21.96
CA LEU A 72 1.07 2.79 23.04
C LEU A 72 -0.15 3.65 22.70
N TYR A 73 -0.25 4.13 21.45
CA TYR A 73 -1.40 4.90 20.98
C TYR A 73 -2.70 4.08 21.07
N ARG A 74 -2.68 2.82 20.61
CA ARG A 74 -3.81 1.88 20.74
C ARG A 74 -4.26 1.74 22.19
N ALA A 75 -3.32 1.52 23.12
CA ALA A 75 -3.62 1.42 24.55
C ALA A 75 -4.26 2.70 25.09
N GLN A 76 -3.76 3.88 24.68
CA GLN A 76 -4.31 5.17 25.07
C GLN A 76 -5.73 5.41 24.53
N GLN A 77 -6.01 4.91 23.30
CA GLN A 77 -7.33 5.06 22.65
C GLN A 77 -8.32 3.96 23.05
N GLY A 78 -7.88 2.96 23.84
CA GLY A 78 -8.71 1.80 24.18
C GLY A 78 -8.99 0.90 22.96
N THR A 79 -8.11 0.89 21.97
CA THR A 79 -8.20 0.02 20.81
C THR A 79 -7.61 -1.34 21.17
N ASP A 80 -8.47 -2.33 21.43
CA ASP A 80 -8.11 -3.64 21.96
C ASP A 80 -8.53 -4.81 21.03
N GLY A 81 -9.10 -4.54 19.87
CA GLY A 81 -9.38 -5.54 18.84
C GLY A 81 -8.14 -5.91 18.02
N PRO A 82 -8.28 -6.76 16.99
CA PRO A 82 -7.16 -7.19 16.17
C PRO A 82 -6.59 -6.04 15.33
N LEU A 83 -5.27 -6.09 15.08
CA LEU A 83 -4.57 -5.23 14.15
C LEU A 83 -4.38 -5.99 12.83
N PHE A 84 -4.94 -5.47 11.73
CA PHE A 84 -4.72 -6.00 10.39
C PHE A 84 -3.47 -5.38 9.78
N ILE A 85 -2.53 -6.20 9.30
CA ILE A 85 -1.29 -5.71 8.69
C ILE A 85 -1.08 -6.28 7.30
N GLY A 86 -0.77 -5.41 6.35
CA GLY A 86 -0.47 -5.80 4.97
C GLY A 86 0.76 -5.08 4.44
N LYS A 87 1.35 -5.63 3.39
CA LYS A 87 2.53 -5.08 2.71
C LYS A 87 2.33 -5.04 1.21
N ASP A 88 2.98 -4.08 0.55
CA ASP A 88 3.09 -4.05 -0.91
C ASP A 88 4.35 -4.77 -1.43
N THR A 89 4.65 -4.60 -2.71
CA THR A 89 5.72 -5.30 -3.42
C THR A 89 7.09 -4.59 -3.38
N HIS A 90 7.22 -3.46 -2.70
CA HIS A 90 8.51 -2.80 -2.55
C HIS A 90 9.48 -3.64 -1.71
N ALA A 91 10.78 -3.57 -2.07
CA ALA A 91 11.82 -4.38 -1.43
C ALA A 91 11.93 -4.17 0.10
N LEU A 92 11.62 -2.96 0.59
CA LEU A 92 11.68 -2.64 2.02
C LEU A 92 10.43 -3.05 2.80
N SER A 93 9.36 -3.47 2.11
CA SER A 93 8.09 -3.83 2.78
C SER A 93 8.20 -5.13 3.57
N GLU A 94 8.93 -6.12 3.05
CA GLU A 94 9.18 -7.39 3.78
C GLU A 94 9.98 -7.18 5.08
N PRO A 95 11.18 -6.56 5.06
CA PRO A 95 11.93 -6.34 6.31
C PRO A 95 11.18 -5.44 7.31
N ALA A 96 10.37 -4.50 6.82
CA ALA A 96 9.54 -3.68 7.70
C ALA A 96 8.41 -4.50 8.37
N LEU A 97 7.79 -5.45 7.66
CA LEU A 97 6.82 -6.37 8.25
C LEU A 97 7.48 -7.22 9.37
N ILE A 98 8.66 -7.79 9.10
CA ILE A 98 9.41 -8.57 10.08
C ILE A 98 9.64 -7.75 11.36
N SER A 99 10.19 -6.55 11.23
CA SER A 99 10.48 -5.66 12.36
C SER A 99 9.20 -5.26 13.12
N ALA A 100 8.10 -5.02 12.41
CA ALA A 100 6.81 -4.72 13.04
C ALA A 100 6.26 -5.90 13.85
N LEU A 101 6.31 -7.12 13.30
CA LEU A 101 5.82 -8.33 13.99
C LEU A 101 6.59 -8.64 15.27
N GLU A 102 7.90 -8.38 15.29
CA GLU A 102 8.71 -8.54 16.50
C GLU A 102 8.26 -7.62 17.65
N VAL A 103 7.84 -6.40 17.32
CA VAL A 103 7.32 -5.44 18.29
C VAL A 103 5.87 -5.76 18.67
N LEU A 104 5.01 -6.06 17.70
CA LEU A 104 3.61 -6.40 17.95
C LEU A 104 3.48 -7.65 18.80
N GLY A 105 4.25 -8.71 18.48
CA GLY A 105 4.31 -9.94 19.26
C GLY A 105 4.80 -9.73 20.69
N ALA A 106 5.82 -8.86 20.89
CA ALA A 106 6.33 -8.52 22.22
C ALA A 106 5.34 -7.69 23.07
N ASN A 107 4.43 -6.96 22.42
CA ASN A 107 3.38 -6.18 23.10
C ASN A 107 2.06 -6.96 23.22
N GLY A 108 1.99 -8.20 22.74
CA GLY A 108 0.78 -9.04 22.81
C GLY A 108 -0.39 -8.50 22.00
N VAL A 109 -0.12 -7.81 20.90
CA VAL A 109 -1.15 -7.26 20.02
C VAL A 109 -1.68 -8.36 19.12
N GLU A 110 -2.98 -8.67 19.22
CA GLU A 110 -3.65 -9.56 18.28
C GLU A 110 -3.47 -9.05 16.86
N THR A 111 -2.69 -9.76 16.04
CA THR A 111 -2.26 -9.29 14.73
C THR A 111 -2.62 -10.28 13.64
N MET A 112 -3.29 -9.79 12.58
CA MET A 112 -3.70 -10.57 11.42
C MET A 112 -2.74 -10.32 10.27
N ILE A 113 -2.02 -11.36 9.82
CA ILE A 113 -1.11 -11.34 8.67
C ILE A 113 -1.69 -12.18 7.54
N ASP A 114 -1.30 -11.90 6.29
CA ASP A 114 -1.74 -12.69 5.14
C ASP A 114 -1.40 -14.18 5.32
N GLU A 115 -2.36 -15.06 5.01
CA GLU A 115 -2.23 -16.50 5.23
C GLU A 115 -1.14 -17.16 4.39
N HIS A 116 -0.79 -16.56 3.25
CA HIS A 116 0.20 -17.04 2.29
C HIS A 116 1.49 -16.18 2.27
N ASP A 117 1.69 -15.29 3.26
CA ASP A 117 2.77 -14.30 3.30
C ASP A 117 2.78 -13.39 2.07
N GLY A 118 1.61 -13.22 1.43
CA GLY A 118 1.41 -12.45 0.21
C GLY A 118 1.44 -10.93 0.39
N TYR A 119 1.00 -10.26 -0.66
CA TYR A 119 0.87 -8.80 -0.69
C TYR A 119 -0.59 -8.41 -0.50
N THR A 120 -0.84 -7.33 0.25
CA THR A 120 -2.20 -6.90 0.59
C THR A 120 -2.39 -5.43 0.22
N PRO A 121 -3.29 -5.13 -0.73
CA PRO A 121 -3.63 -3.76 -1.10
C PRO A 121 -4.15 -2.92 0.08
N THR A 122 -3.86 -1.62 0.07
CA THR A 122 -4.38 -0.67 1.08
C THR A 122 -5.89 -0.77 1.27
N PRO A 123 -6.74 -0.79 0.20
CA PRO A 123 -8.19 -0.89 0.37
C PRO A 123 -8.65 -2.22 0.97
N VAL A 124 -7.86 -3.29 0.86
CA VAL A 124 -8.18 -4.59 1.47
C VAL A 124 -8.00 -4.53 2.99
N ILE A 125 -6.96 -3.87 3.49
CA ILE A 125 -6.79 -3.62 4.93
C ILE A 125 -7.93 -2.76 5.46
N SER A 126 -8.28 -1.67 4.76
CA SER A 126 -9.43 -0.83 5.11
C SER A 126 -10.73 -1.63 5.18
N HIS A 127 -10.97 -2.50 4.20
CA HIS A 127 -12.13 -3.39 4.15
C HIS A 127 -12.15 -4.37 5.34
N ALA A 128 -11.03 -4.98 5.68
CA ALA A 128 -10.92 -5.91 6.81
C ALA A 128 -11.27 -5.20 8.13
N ILE A 129 -10.73 -3.99 8.36
CA ILE A 129 -11.03 -3.16 9.54
C ILE A 129 -12.53 -2.84 9.60
N LEU A 130 -13.09 -2.29 8.51
CA LEU A 130 -14.48 -1.86 8.47
C LEU A 130 -15.46 -3.02 8.61
N THR A 131 -15.17 -4.16 7.98
CA THR A 131 -16.00 -5.35 8.05
C THR A 131 -15.97 -5.95 9.45
N TYR A 132 -14.80 -6.03 10.07
CA TYR A 132 -14.66 -6.49 11.44
C TYR A 132 -15.40 -5.55 12.42
N ASN A 133 -15.26 -4.24 12.27
CA ASN A 133 -15.84 -3.24 13.16
C ASN A 133 -17.36 -3.06 12.97
N ARG A 134 -17.94 -3.61 11.89
CA ARG A 134 -19.37 -3.47 11.60
C ARG A 134 -20.21 -3.93 12.77
N LYS A 135 -21.07 -3.04 13.31
CA LYS A 135 -21.96 -3.27 14.47
C LYS A 135 -21.25 -3.48 15.81
N ARG A 136 -19.92 -3.37 15.88
CA ARG A 136 -19.17 -3.42 17.15
C ARG A 136 -19.11 -2.04 17.81
N LYS A 137 -19.08 -2.02 19.14
CA LYS A 137 -18.91 -0.81 19.96
C LYS A 137 -17.64 -0.87 20.81
N SER A 138 -17.03 -2.03 20.93
CA SER A 138 -15.78 -2.32 21.65
C SER A 138 -15.04 -3.43 20.97
N GLY A 139 -13.78 -3.66 21.32
CA GLY A 139 -12.93 -4.64 20.65
C GLY A 139 -12.69 -4.24 19.19
N LEU A 140 -12.52 -2.93 18.92
CA LEU A 140 -12.42 -2.44 17.55
C LEU A 140 -11.05 -2.71 16.98
N ALA A 141 -11.04 -3.15 15.73
CA ALA A 141 -9.85 -3.38 14.93
C ALA A 141 -9.32 -2.09 14.32
N ASP A 142 -8.03 -2.08 14.05
CA ASP A 142 -7.28 -1.07 13.31
C ASP A 142 -6.26 -1.75 12.39
N GLY A 143 -5.35 -1.01 11.76
CA GLY A 143 -4.39 -1.65 10.88
C GLY A 143 -3.13 -0.86 10.55
N ILE A 144 -2.19 -1.57 9.96
CA ILE A 144 -0.95 -1.04 9.41
C ILE A 144 -0.86 -1.44 7.94
N VAL A 145 -0.47 -0.49 7.10
CA VAL A 145 -0.18 -0.74 5.69
C VAL A 145 1.27 -0.35 5.40
N ILE A 146 2.05 -1.35 4.98
CA ILE A 146 3.48 -1.18 4.69
C ILE A 146 3.64 -0.94 3.19
N THR A 147 3.76 0.31 2.80
CA THR A 147 3.84 0.75 1.40
C THR A 147 4.33 2.20 1.29
N PRO A 148 5.23 2.51 0.36
CA PRO A 148 5.50 3.87 -0.05
C PRO A 148 4.58 4.35 -1.19
N SER A 149 3.50 3.61 -1.52
CA SER A 149 2.63 3.86 -2.67
C SER A 149 3.42 3.83 -4.00
N HIS A 150 3.25 4.77 -4.89
CA HIS A 150 3.90 4.85 -6.20
C HIS A 150 5.37 5.35 -6.17
N ASN A 151 6.00 5.46 -5.02
CA ASN A 151 7.37 5.96 -4.86
C ASN A 151 8.41 5.04 -5.54
N PRO A 152 9.65 5.54 -5.77
CA PRO A 152 10.71 4.73 -6.37
C PRO A 152 11.01 3.42 -5.62
N PRO A 153 11.60 2.42 -6.31
CA PRO A 153 11.93 1.10 -5.73
C PRO A 153 12.87 1.13 -4.50
N THR A 154 13.57 2.26 -4.30
CA THR A 154 14.47 2.47 -3.15
C THR A 154 13.75 2.85 -1.87
N ASP A 155 12.48 3.18 -1.96
CA ASP A 155 11.71 3.71 -0.83
C ASP A 155 10.94 2.61 -0.11
N GLY A 156 10.71 2.84 1.18
CA GLY A 156 9.74 2.14 1.99
C GLY A 156 8.73 3.11 2.57
N GLY A 157 7.61 2.57 3.05
CA GLY A 157 6.55 3.36 3.68
C GLY A 157 5.83 2.58 4.76
N PHE A 158 5.29 3.30 5.75
CA PHE A 158 4.61 2.70 6.89
C PHE A 158 3.44 3.60 7.31
N LYS A 159 2.23 3.12 7.15
CA LYS A 159 0.98 3.85 7.39
C LYS A 159 0.21 3.21 8.54
N TYR A 160 -0.51 4.02 9.31
CA TYR A 160 -1.45 3.56 10.32
C TYR A 160 -2.88 3.92 9.93
N ASN A 161 -3.78 2.95 10.01
CA ASN A 161 -5.21 3.11 9.76
C ASN A 161 -5.97 2.85 11.07
N PRO A 162 -6.59 3.88 11.67
CA PRO A 162 -7.40 3.74 12.89
C PRO A 162 -8.67 2.91 12.65
N THR A 163 -9.50 2.81 13.67
CA THR A 163 -10.73 2.00 13.69
C THR A 163 -11.78 2.39 12.65
N ASN A 164 -11.65 3.57 12.04
CA ASN A 164 -12.48 4.00 10.90
C ASN A 164 -12.04 3.42 9.55
N GLY A 165 -10.92 2.67 9.52
CA GLY A 165 -10.38 2.01 8.34
C GLY A 165 -9.70 2.92 7.32
N GLY A 166 -9.78 4.24 7.48
CA GLY A 166 -9.11 5.22 6.64
C GLY A 166 -7.70 5.58 7.12
N PRO A 167 -6.98 6.46 6.43
CA PRO A 167 -5.70 6.98 6.92
C PRO A 167 -5.90 7.74 8.25
N ALA A 168 -4.91 7.63 9.14
CA ALA A 168 -4.92 8.35 10.41
C ALA A 168 -4.91 9.87 10.19
N ASP A 169 -5.64 10.58 11.04
CA ASP A 169 -5.66 12.04 11.06
C ASP A 169 -4.36 12.63 11.62
N THR A 170 -4.26 13.96 11.57
CA THR A 170 -3.06 14.69 12.00
C THR A 170 -2.79 14.59 13.51
N ASP A 171 -3.81 14.38 14.34
CA ASP A 171 -3.64 14.23 15.78
C ASP A 171 -3.00 12.88 16.11
N ALA A 172 -3.51 11.80 15.51
CA ALA A 172 -2.96 10.46 15.63
C ALA A 172 -1.53 10.37 15.06
N THR A 173 -1.35 10.82 13.80
CA THR A 173 -0.03 10.76 13.15
C THR A 173 1.01 11.62 13.88
N GLY A 174 0.64 12.83 14.32
CA GLY A 174 1.53 13.72 15.07
C GLY A 174 1.91 13.17 16.45
N TRP A 175 1.00 12.46 17.13
CA TRP A 175 1.33 11.80 18.38
C TRP A 175 2.30 10.62 18.18
N ILE A 176 2.01 9.76 17.19
CA ILE A 176 2.86 8.60 16.83
C ILE A 176 4.24 9.08 16.40
N GLU A 177 4.32 10.11 15.56
CA GLU A 177 5.58 10.71 15.08
C GLU A 177 6.45 11.20 16.23
N ARG A 178 5.90 12.01 17.14
CA ARG A 178 6.63 12.51 18.31
C ARG A 178 7.14 11.37 19.19
N THR A 179 6.28 10.41 19.51
CA THR A 179 6.61 9.27 20.37
C THR A 179 7.67 8.38 19.74
N ALA A 180 7.58 8.10 18.44
CA ALA A 180 8.60 7.33 17.72
C ALA A 180 9.95 8.05 17.68
N ASN A 181 9.97 9.37 17.45
CA ASN A 181 11.19 10.16 17.50
C ASN A 181 11.80 10.21 18.91
N ASP A 182 10.99 10.17 19.97
CA ASP A 182 11.49 10.05 21.34
C ASP A 182 12.18 8.71 21.58
N PHE A 183 11.61 7.60 21.07
CA PHE A 183 12.28 6.29 21.12
C PHE A 183 13.62 6.31 20.37
N ILE A 184 13.68 6.90 19.17
CA ILE A 184 14.94 6.98 18.39
C ILE A 184 15.98 7.81 19.17
N ARG A 185 15.62 8.97 19.74
CA ARG A 185 16.50 9.78 20.60
C ARG A 185 17.00 9.00 21.82
N ALA A 186 16.16 8.17 22.39
CA ALA A 186 16.50 7.30 23.52
C ALA A 186 17.21 6.00 23.10
N LYS A 187 17.68 5.88 21.84
CA LYS A 187 18.32 4.67 21.29
C LYS A 187 17.46 3.43 21.50
N LEU A 188 16.16 3.56 21.21
CA LEU A 188 15.12 2.54 21.34
C LEU A 188 14.89 2.00 22.76
N LYS A 189 15.39 2.71 23.80
CA LYS A 189 15.11 2.33 25.18
C LYS A 189 13.59 2.35 25.44
N GLY A 190 13.06 1.24 25.91
CA GLY A 190 11.63 1.07 26.18
C GLY A 190 10.82 0.46 25.03
N VAL A 191 11.41 0.27 23.85
CA VAL A 191 10.81 -0.55 22.80
C VAL A 191 10.87 -2.02 23.21
N LYS A 192 9.72 -2.68 23.20
CA LYS A 192 9.62 -4.12 23.43
C LYS A 192 9.77 -4.87 22.11
N ARG A 193 10.63 -5.88 22.08
CA ARG A 193 10.89 -6.66 20.87
C ARG A 193 11.24 -8.10 21.22
N ILE A 194 10.76 -9.05 20.43
CA ILE A 194 11.15 -10.47 20.48
C ILE A 194 11.67 -10.90 19.10
N PRO A 195 12.53 -11.93 19.01
CA PRO A 195 13.00 -12.42 17.72
C PRO A 195 11.85 -12.83 16.80
N TYR A 196 11.98 -12.57 15.49
CA TYR A 196 10.94 -12.86 14.48
C TYR A 196 10.40 -14.30 14.54
N ALA A 197 11.30 -15.29 14.67
CA ALA A 197 10.90 -16.71 14.78
C ALA A 197 10.05 -16.99 16.03
N GLN A 198 10.21 -16.19 17.09
CA GLN A 198 9.39 -16.25 18.29
C GLN A 198 8.06 -15.50 18.06
N ALA A 199 8.11 -14.35 17.40
CA ALA A 199 6.92 -13.57 17.06
C ALA A 199 5.92 -14.40 16.23
N LEU A 200 6.38 -15.10 15.20
CA LEU A 200 5.54 -15.97 14.36
C LEU A 200 4.88 -17.14 15.13
N LYS A 201 5.45 -17.53 16.27
CA LYS A 201 4.89 -18.58 17.15
C LYS A 201 4.07 -17.99 18.30
N SER A 202 3.98 -16.68 18.38
CA SER A 202 3.21 -16.02 19.43
C SER A 202 1.71 -16.31 19.26
N PRO A 203 0.97 -16.58 20.33
CA PRO A 203 -0.46 -16.82 20.26
C PRO A 203 -1.28 -15.61 19.78
N CYS A 204 -0.67 -14.42 19.69
CA CYS A 204 -1.31 -13.22 19.20
C CYS A 204 -1.05 -12.94 17.70
N ILE A 205 -0.28 -13.78 16.98
CA ILE A 205 -0.08 -13.62 15.52
C ILE A 205 -0.87 -14.69 14.78
N HIS A 206 -1.81 -14.26 13.93
CA HIS A 206 -2.74 -15.14 13.26
C HIS A 206 -2.67 -14.99 11.74
N ARG A 207 -2.88 -16.09 11.02
CA ARG A 207 -3.06 -16.10 9.57
C ARG A 207 -4.49 -15.70 9.21
N TYR A 208 -4.66 -14.87 8.18
CA TYR A 208 -5.94 -14.33 7.78
C TYR A 208 -6.09 -14.31 6.25
N ASP A 209 -7.21 -14.82 5.77
CA ASP A 209 -7.58 -14.74 4.35
C ASP A 209 -8.10 -13.32 4.04
N TYR A 210 -7.24 -12.51 3.44
CA TYR A 210 -7.61 -11.18 2.98
C TYR A 210 -8.37 -11.18 1.66
N THR A 211 -8.17 -12.20 0.83
CA THR A 211 -8.64 -12.23 -0.55
C THR A 211 -10.12 -12.58 -0.65
N SER A 212 -10.53 -13.71 -0.07
CA SER A 212 -11.89 -14.24 -0.28
C SER A 212 -13.00 -13.30 0.21
N PRO A 213 -12.94 -12.71 1.44
CA PRO A 213 -13.98 -11.80 1.90
C PRO A 213 -14.01 -10.50 1.10
N TYR A 214 -12.85 -9.96 0.71
CA TYR A 214 -12.78 -8.74 -0.10
C TYR A 214 -13.40 -8.97 -1.48
N VAL A 215 -12.98 -10.02 -2.18
CA VAL A 215 -13.51 -10.37 -3.50
C VAL A 215 -15.01 -10.65 -3.44
N ALA A 216 -15.49 -11.31 -2.38
CA ALA A 216 -16.92 -11.57 -2.22
C ALA A 216 -17.76 -10.29 -2.04
N ASP A 217 -17.23 -9.28 -1.36
CA ASP A 217 -17.94 -8.05 -1.03
C ASP A 217 -17.97 -7.02 -2.18
N LEU A 218 -17.16 -7.19 -3.23
CA LEU A 218 -17.10 -6.25 -4.37
C LEU A 218 -18.47 -6.05 -5.04
N ALA A 219 -19.33 -7.07 -5.11
CA ALA A 219 -20.67 -6.95 -5.65
C ALA A 219 -21.57 -5.98 -4.89
N ASN A 220 -21.28 -5.67 -3.64
CA ASN A 220 -21.99 -4.66 -2.85
C ASN A 220 -21.59 -3.22 -3.24
N VAL A 221 -20.47 -3.06 -3.93
CA VAL A 221 -19.95 -1.76 -4.36
C VAL A 221 -20.12 -1.56 -5.86
N VAL A 222 -19.81 -2.60 -6.67
CA VAL A 222 -19.80 -2.54 -8.13
C VAL A 222 -20.85 -3.50 -8.69
N ASP A 223 -21.58 -3.08 -9.73
CA ASP A 223 -22.51 -3.94 -10.45
C ASP A 223 -21.75 -4.88 -11.39
N MET A 224 -21.30 -5.99 -10.82
CA MET A 224 -20.52 -7.00 -11.55
C MET A 224 -21.34 -7.71 -12.64
N ASP A 225 -22.66 -7.81 -12.48
CA ASP A 225 -23.55 -8.41 -13.45
C ASP A 225 -23.71 -7.52 -14.69
N ALA A 226 -23.82 -6.20 -14.50
CA ALA A 226 -23.83 -5.25 -15.60
C ALA A 226 -22.51 -5.30 -16.39
N ILE A 227 -21.36 -5.33 -15.70
CA ILE A 227 -20.05 -5.43 -16.36
C ILE A 227 -19.92 -6.73 -17.16
N ARG A 228 -20.29 -7.86 -16.57
CA ARG A 228 -20.25 -9.15 -17.24
C ARG A 228 -21.14 -9.17 -18.47
N SER A 229 -22.40 -8.68 -18.34
CA SER A 229 -23.40 -8.70 -19.41
C SER A 229 -23.04 -7.77 -20.57
N ALA A 230 -22.33 -6.68 -20.30
CA ALA A 230 -21.87 -5.75 -21.32
C ALA A 230 -20.77 -6.32 -22.22
N GLY A 231 -20.10 -7.39 -21.80
CA GLY A 231 -19.04 -8.05 -22.59
C GLY A 231 -17.83 -7.14 -22.89
N VAL A 232 -17.63 -6.10 -22.10
CA VAL A 232 -16.53 -5.12 -22.26
C VAL A 232 -15.19 -5.81 -22.05
N ARG A 233 -14.28 -5.73 -23.02
CA ARG A 233 -12.92 -6.26 -22.92
C ARG A 233 -12.07 -5.31 -22.09
N ILE A 234 -11.64 -5.78 -20.93
CA ILE A 234 -10.93 -4.97 -19.93
C ILE A 234 -9.46 -5.36 -19.90
N GLY A 235 -8.55 -4.37 -20.04
CA GLY A 235 -7.12 -4.54 -19.78
C GLY A 235 -6.78 -4.06 -18.36
N ILE A 236 -6.00 -4.83 -17.62
CA ILE A 236 -5.62 -4.52 -16.24
C ILE A 236 -4.11 -4.55 -16.09
N ASP A 237 -3.51 -3.46 -15.62
CA ASP A 237 -2.09 -3.40 -15.27
C ASP A 237 -1.93 -3.03 -13.78
N PRO A 238 -1.64 -3.99 -12.91
CA PRO A 238 -1.39 -3.72 -11.50
C PRO A 238 -0.06 -3.00 -11.23
N LEU A 239 0.69 -2.62 -12.28
CA LEU A 239 2.04 -2.02 -12.21
C LEU A 239 3.00 -2.78 -11.27
N GLY A 240 2.84 -4.11 -11.18
CA GLY A 240 3.63 -4.98 -10.30
C GLY A 240 3.36 -4.80 -8.81
N GLY A 241 2.24 -4.19 -8.45
CA GLY A 241 1.84 -3.90 -7.07
C GLY A 241 1.08 -5.04 -6.38
N ALA A 242 0.59 -4.77 -5.18
CA ALA A 242 -0.08 -5.73 -4.31
C ALA A 242 -1.37 -6.32 -4.90
N ALA A 243 -2.01 -5.63 -5.85
CA ALA A 243 -3.23 -6.11 -6.50
C ALA A 243 -3.01 -7.25 -7.49
N VAL A 244 -1.76 -7.61 -7.84
CA VAL A 244 -1.46 -8.66 -8.83
C VAL A 244 -2.24 -9.95 -8.55
N HIS A 245 -2.24 -10.41 -7.31
CA HIS A 245 -2.86 -11.69 -6.93
C HIS A 245 -4.38 -11.59 -6.70
N PHE A 246 -4.96 -10.40 -6.65
CA PHE A 246 -6.40 -10.20 -6.45
C PHE A 246 -7.20 -10.30 -7.74
N TRP A 247 -6.59 -10.02 -8.89
CA TRP A 247 -7.31 -9.96 -10.15
C TRP A 247 -7.78 -11.33 -10.65
N ALA A 248 -6.99 -12.38 -10.49
CA ALA A 248 -7.40 -13.72 -10.91
C ALA A 248 -8.66 -14.20 -10.16
N PRO A 249 -8.74 -14.14 -8.81
CA PRO A 249 -9.96 -14.47 -8.08
C PRO A 249 -11.17 -13.59 -8.44
N ILE A 250 -10.96 -12.28 -8.71
CA ILE A 250 -12.04 -11.39 -9.14
C ILE A 250 -12.59 -11.82 -10.51
N ILE A 251 -11.71 -12.04 -11.49
CA ILE A 251 -12.08 -12.45 -12.85
C ILE A 251 -12.81 -13.80 -12.81
N GLU A 252 -12.30 -14.75 -12.03
CA GLU A 252 -12.89 -16.07 -11.90
C GLU A 252 -14.28 -16.02 -11.25
N ARG A 253 -14.42 -15.31 -10.12
CA ARG A 253 -15.68 -15.22 -9.39
C ARG A 253 -16.77 -14.54 -10.20
N TYR A 254 -16.45 -13.41 -10.84
CA TYR A 254 -17.44 -12.57 -11.51
C TYR A 254 -17.58 -12.84 -13.02
N LYS A 255 -16.74 -13.72 -13.58
CA LYS A 255 -16.75 -14.09 -15.01
C LYS A 255 -16.69 -12.87 -15.94
N ILE A 256 -15.88 -11.87 -15.57
CA ILE A 256 -15.69 -10.66 -16.38
C ILE A 256 -14.64 -10.89 -17.48
N ALA A 257 -14.81 -10.24 -18.64
CA ALA A 257 -13.90 -10.34 -19.78
C ALA A 257 -12.66 -9.43 -19.56
N ALA A 258 -11.81 -9.80 -18.60
CA ALA A 258 -10.65 -9.01 -18.22
C ALA A 258 -9.34 -9.79 -18.43
N THR A 259 -8.28 -9.05 -18.78
CA THR A 259 -6.93 -9.59 -19.00
C THR A 259 -5.93 -8.79 -18.19
N VAL A 260 -5.19 -9.44 -17.31
CA VAL A 260 -4.03 -8.85 -16.63
C VAL A 260 -2.87 -8.81 -17.63
N VAL A 261 -2.40 -7.62 -17.98
CA VAL A 261 -1.36 -7.43 -19.01
C VAL A 261 0.06 -7.46 -18.46
N ASN A 262 0.19 -7.39 -17.13
CA ASN A 262 1.46 -7.51 -16.43
C ASN A 262 1.21 -8.12 -15.04
N ASP A 263 1.58 -9.38 -14.88
CA ASP A 263 1.47 -10.15 -13.64
C ASP A 263 2.81 -10.28 -12.90
N ALA A 264 3.87 -9.64 -13.42
CA ALA A 264 5.20 -9.71 -12.83
C ALA A 264 5.26 -8.91 -11.52
N VAL A 265 5.75 -9.56 -10.47
CA VAL A 265 6.21 -8.91 -9.24
C VAL A 265 7.73 -8.89 -9.24
N ASP A 266 8.30 -7.69 -9.31
CA ASP A 266 9.74 -7.49 -9.29
C ASP A 266 10.03 -6.21 -8.47
N PRO A 267 10.67 -6.32 -7.31
CA PRO A 267 10.90 -5.17 -6.43
C PRO A 267 11.85 -4.11 -7.02
N THR A 268 12.48 -4.38 -8.18
CA THR A 268 13.21 -3.36 -8.95
C THR A 268 12.30 -2.59 -9.90
N PHE A 269 11.08 -3.08 -10.17
CA PHE A 269 10.11 -2.54 -11.13
C PHE A 269 10.71 -2.25 -12.51
N ARG A 270 11.66 -3.08 -12.96
CA ARG A 270 12.41 -2.89 -14.23
C ARG A 270 11.54 -2.89 -15.47
N PHE A 271 10.31 -3.39 -15.40
CA PHE A 271 9.34 -3.38 -16.50
C PHE A 271 8.70 -2.01 -16.73
N MET A 272 8.86 -1.07 -15.81
CA MET A 272 8.35 0.30 -15.93
C MET A 272 9.18 1.13 -16.91
N THR A 273 8.60 2.23 -17.37
CA THR A 273 9.33 3.33 -17.99
C THR A 273 9.60 4.43 -16.96
N LEU A 274 10.67 5.20 -17.18
CA LEU A 274 11.04 6.29 -16.27
C LEU A 274 9.97 7.39 -16.29
N ASP A 275 9.62 7.88 -15.14
CA ASP A 275 8.62 8.92 -14.96
C ASP A 275 9.19 10.34 -15.26
N TRP A 276 8.38 11.36 -15.07
CA TRP A 276 8.69 12.75 -15.40
C TRP A 276 10.02 13.23 -14.77
N ASP A 277 10.37 12.74 -13.59
CA ASP A 277 11.62 13.08 -12.88
C ASP A 277 12.83 12.20 -13.26
N GLY A 278 12.63 11.27 -14.20
CA GLY A 278 13.67 10.32 -14.63
C GLY A 278 13.89 9.15 -13.67
N LYS A 279 12.98 8.91 -12.72
CA LYS A 279 13.00 7.76 -11.80
C LYS A 279 11.91 6.76 -12.17
N ILE A 280 12.03 5.54 -11.67
CA ILE A 280 10.94 4.56 -11.70
C ILE A 280 9.88 5.00 -10.70
N ARG A 281 8.64 5.18 -11.15
CA ARG A 281 7.46 5.41 -10.32
C ARG A 281 6.29 4.62 -10.87
N MET A 282 5.48 4.07 -9.99
CA MET A 282 4.28 3.31 -10.36
C MET A 282 3.04 4.20 -10.27
N ASP A 283 3.17 5.44 -10.78
CA ASP A 283 2.10 6.44 -10.76
C ASP A 283 1.13 6.22 -11.92
N CYS A 284 -0.05 5.70 -11.63
CA CYS A 284 -1.10 5.43 -12.61
C CYS A 284 -1.74 6.70 -13.20
N SER A 285 -1.42 7.90 -12.71
CA SER A 285 -1.82 9.18 -13.30
C SER A 285 -0.79 9.74 -14.31
N SER A 286 0.43 9.22 -14.30
CA SER A 286 1.52 9.67 -15.15
C SER A 286 1.46 9.07 -16.54
N PRO A 287 1.47 9.91 -17.63
CA PRO A 287 1.54 9.39 -18.98
C PRO A 287 2.85 8.65 -19.29
N TYR A 288 3.90 8.92 -18.52
CA TYR A 288 5.19 8.25 -18.65
C TYR A 288 5.15 6.84 -18.03
N ALA A 289 4.67 6.71 -16.81
CA ALA A 289 4.50 5.41 -16.14
C ALA A 289 3.48 4.54 -16.88
N MET A 290 2.39 5.14 -17.37
CA MET A 290 1.31 4.45 -18.10
C MET A 290 1.60 4.16 -19.57
N LYS A 291 2.79 4.52 -20.08
CA LYS A 291 3.13 4.43 -21.51
C LYS A 291 2.85 3.06 -22.12
N ARG A 292 3.18 1.98 -21.38
CA ARG A 292 2.95 0.58 -21.83
C ARG A 292 1.46 0.30 -22.03
N LEU A 293 0.63 0.63 -21.05
CA LEU A 293 -0.80 0.38 -21.11
C LEU A 293 -1.48 1.28 -22.17
N VAL A 294 -1.07 2.54 -22.27
CA VAL A 294 -1.54 3.47 -23.32
C VAL A 294 -1.22 2.95 -24.72
N ALA A 295 -0.06 2.32 -24.93
CA ALA A 295 0.29 1.72 -26.21
C ALA A 295 -0.63 0.55 -26.60
N MET A 296 -1.23 -0.12 -25.61
CA MET A 296 -2.17 -1.24 -25.81
C MET A 296 -3.65 -0.80 -25.89
N ARG A 297 -3.97 0.50 -25.84
CA ARG A 297 -5.34 1.03 -25.73
C ARG A 297 -6.33 0.49 -26.77
N LYS A 298 -5.86 0.13 -27.97
CA LYS A 298 -6.71 -0.42 -29.05
C LYS A 298 -7.03 -1.92 -28.89
N LYS A 299 -6.37 -2.62 -27.98
CA LYS A 299 -6.63 -4.05 -27.71
C LYS A 299 -7.83 -4.26 -26.80
N PHE A 300 -8.24 -3.25 -26.08
CA PHE A 300 -9.29 -3.28 -25.07
C PHE A 300 -10.32 -2.19 -25.35
N ASP A 301 -11.53 -2.37 -24.85
CA ASP A 301 -12.57 -1.35 -24.89
C ASP A 301 -12.29 -0.30 -23.80
N ILE A 302 -11.78 -0.75 -22.65
CA ILE A 302 -11.23 0.06 -21.58
C ILE A 302 -10.05 -0.67 -20.95
N ALA A 303 -9.07 0.08 -20.47
CA ALA A 303 -8.01 -0.49 -19.62
C ALA A 303 -7.77 0.41 -18.41
N PHE A 304 -7.23 -0.17 -17.34
CA PHE A 304 -6.84 0.60 -16.16
C PHE A 304 -5.61 0.00 -15.47
N ALA A 305 -4.95 0.84 -14.69
CA ALA A 305 -3.85 0.43 -13.84
C ALA A 305 -4.14 0.81 -12.38
N ASN A 306 -3.49 0.08 -11.46
CA ASN A 306 -3.39 0.45 -10.05
C ASN A 306 -1.95 0.82 -9.72
N ASP A 307 -1.74 1.72 -8.77
CA ASP A 307 -0.43 1.90 -8.15
C ASP A 307 -0.11 0.73 -7.20
N THR A 308 1.08 0.70 -6.62
CA THR A 308 1.58 -0.50 -5.93
C THR A 308 0.78 -0.95 -4.72
N ASP A 309 0.10 -0.06 -4.03
CA ASP A 309 -0.80 -0.41 -2.92
C ASP A 309 -2.30 -0.35 -3.30
N ALA A 310 -2.57 -0.09 -4.59
CA ALA A 310 -3.89 -0.13 -5.23
C ALA A 310 -4.94 0.80 -4.59
N ASP A 311 -4.52 1.90 -3.96
CA ASP A 311 -5.41 2.96 -3.49
C ASP A 311 -5.69 4.02 -4.57
N ARG A 312 -5.00 3.94 -5.72
CA ARG A 312 -5.17 4.79 -6.90
C ARG A 312 -5.35 3.97 -8.16
N HIS A 313 -5.91 4.62 -9.17
CA HIS A 313 -6.12 4.02 -10.49
C HIS A 313 -5.91 5.05 -11.60
N GLY A 314 -5.55 4.56 -12.79
CA GLY A 314 -5.50 5.34 -14.02
C GLY A 314 -6.29 4.64 -15.12
N ILE A 315 -7.19 5.35 -15.80
CA ILE A 315 -8.07 4.81 -16.83
C ILE A 315 -7.51 5.14 -18.21
N VAL A 316 -7.49 4.14 -19.08
CA VAL A 316 -7.07 4.27 -20.49
C VAL A 316 -8.21 3.90 -21.40
N CYS A 317 -8.67 4.85 -22.22
CA CYS A 317 -9.71 4.67 -23.23
C CYS A 317 -9.11 4.49 -24.63
N ALA A 318 -9.76 3.73 -25.48
CA ALA A 318 -9.31 3.49 -26.85
C ALA A 318 -9.21 4.80 -27.66
N SER A 319 -10.13 5.74 -27.46
CA SER A 319 -10.24 7.02 -28.18
C SER A 319 -9.28 8.09 -27.63
N SER A 320 -9.29 8.32 -26.30
CA SER A 320 -8.61 9.46 -25.68
C SER A 320 -7.25 9.10 -25.04
N GLY A 321 -6.91 7.81 -24.93
CA GLY A 321 -5.73 7.40 -24.20
C GLY A 321 -5.93 7.51 -22.70
N LEU A 322 -4.92 7.99 -21.95
CA LEU A 322 -5.00 8.19 -20.51
C LEU A 322 -6.01 9.29 -20.17
N MET A 323 -7.04 8.93 -19.40
CA MET A 323 -8.08 9.86 -18.98
C MET A 323 -7.59 10.74 -17.83
N ASN A 324 -8.01 12.00 -17.82
CA ASN A 324 -7.75 12.87 -16.68
C ASN A 324 -8.44 12.33 -15.41
N PRO A 325 -7.72 12.12 -14.29
CA PRO A 325 -8.27 11.54 -13.07
C PRO A 325 -9.49 12.30 -12.52
N ASN A 326 -9.52 13.63 -12.62
CA ASN A 326 -10.63 14.44 -12.12
C ASN A 326 -11.92 14.22 -12.93
N HIS A 327 -11.81 14.02 -14.25
CA HIS A 327 -12.96 13.73 -15.11
C HIS A 327 -13.52 12.34 -14.79
N TYR A 328 -12.66 11.34 -14.60
CA TYR A 328 -13.09 10.02 -14.20
C TYR A 328 -13.74 10.04 -12.82
N LEU A 329 -13.14 10.71 -11.84
CA LEU A 329 -13.68 10.82 -10.49
C LEU A 329 -15.09 11.44 -10.49
N ALA A 330 -15.30 12.51 -11.25
CA ALA A 330 -16.61 13.14 -11.38
C ALA A 330 -17.65 12.16 -11.96
N THR A 331 -17.29 11.44 -13.02
CA THR A 331 -18.16 10.42 -13.63
C THR A 331 -18.49 9.28 -12.67
N MET A 332 -17.49 8.78 -11.93
CA MET A 332 -17.65 7.71 -10.96
C MET A 332 -18.57 8.12 -9.81
N ILE A 333 -18.41 9.32 -9.28
CA ILE A 333 -19.26 9.86 -8.21
C ILE A 333 -20.72 9.95 -8.71
N SER A 334 -20.95 10.57 -9.88
CA SER A 334 -22.31 10.67 -10.46
C SER A 334 -22.94 9.28 -10.60
N TYR A 335 -22.25 8.35 -11.22
CA TYR A 335 -22.72 6.97 -11.41
C TYR A 335 -23.09 6.27 -10.09
N LEU A 336 -22.21 6.34 -9.08
CA LEU A 336 -22.44 5.65 -7.81
C LEU A 336 -23.62 6.23 -7.05
N PHE A 337 -23.79 7.56 -7.01
CA PHE A 337 -24.93 8.19 -6.33
C PHE A 337 -26.27 7.93 -7.05
N GLU A 338 -26.25 7.79 -8.36
CA GLU A 338 -27.44 7.45 -9.15
C GLU A 338 -27.81 5.96 -9.03
N ASN A 339 -26.83 5.07 -9.02
CA ASN A 339 -27.04 3.63 -9.15
C ASN A 339 -26.88 2.84 -7.83
N ARG A 340 -26.65 3.53 -6.71
CA ARG A 340 -26.55 2.96 -5.36
C ARG A 340 -27.50 3.68 -4.39
N PRO A 341 -28.84 3.58 -4.59
CA PRO A 341 -29.82 4.35 -3.82
C PRO A 341 -29.83 4.00 -2.32
N ASN A 342 -29.36 2.82 -1.95
CA ASN A 342 -29.30 2.35 -0.56
C ASN A 342 -28.06 2.88 0.20
N TRP A 343 -27.13 3.55 -0.48
CA TRP A 343 -26.02 4.19 0.20
C TRP A 343 -26.52 5.44 0.92
N LYS A 344 -26.03 5.66 2.15
CA LYS A 344 -26.32 6.89 2.88
C LYS A 344 -25.68 8.06 2.13
N LYS A 345 -26.50 9.06 1.84
CA LYS A 345 -26.06 10.33 1.25
C LYS A 345 -25.36 11.19 2.29
#